data_6f2d2a91a4da753e1ae3ffbd027a97cd
#
_entry.id   6f2d2a91a4da753e1ae3ffbd027a97cd
#
_cell.length_a   1.000
_cell.length_b   1.000
_cell.length_c   1.000
_cell.angle_alpha   90.00
_cell.angle_beta   90.00
_cell.angle_gamma   90.00
#
_symmetry.space_group_name_H-M   'P 1'
#
loop_
_entity.id
_entity.type
_entity.pdbx_description
1 polymer ?
#
loop_
_entity_poly.entity_id
_entity_poly.type
_entity_poly.pdbx_seq_one_letter_code
_entity_poly.pdbx_strand_id
1 'polypeptide(L)'
;MVSKRIRKLIKMVVISLLLSITLPIFGKPQARVVEEPRVILDLAHRDSINDVGASYEQWNERDIVNQITLKVGDKLLNNGFTVTYTRELDKPISINGRVNLTNNTDYWLYLSIHANSNDGAKAGTGVEAFSNGEWSLSNNILNDLQSEFGLVKRSSPIATPYYNRNIANSSLLEIGFINNDFDRNIMLTQQDKIAQIIADNIIKDYNAKHSDSKVVTQELSMYDGATIPIKVTYY
;
A
#
# COMPACT_ATOMS: atom_id res chain seq x y z
N MET A 1 -70.70 15.76 34.38
CA MET A 1 -70.71 15.94 32.91
C MET A 1 -69.48 16.81 32.47
N VAL A 2 -68.48 16.30 31.82
CA VAL A 2 -67.34 17.07 31.41
C VAL A 2 -67.71 17.90 30.17
N SER A 3 -67.49 19.22 30.25
CA SER A 3 -67.86 20.18 29.21
C SER A 3 -67.25 19.80 27.82
N LYS A 4 -68.00 20.01 26.71
CA LYS A 4 -67.54 19.81 25.35
C LYS A 4 -66.21 20.51 25.06
N ARG A 5 -65.92 21.65 25.71
CA ARG A 5 -64.65 22.38 25.61
C ARG A 5 -63.45 21.57 26.15
N ILE A 6 -63.63 20.94 27.32
CA ILE A 6 -62.59 20.14 27.97
C ILE A 6 -62.27 18.90 27.17
N ARG A 7 -63.27 18.24 26.54
CA ARG A 7 -63.03 17.10 25.64
C ARG A 7 -62.25 17.47 24.38
N LYS A 8 -62.44 18.70 23.87
CA LYS A 8 -61.71 19.20 22.70
C LYS A 8 -60.26 19.54 23.08
N LEU A 9 -60.03 20.10 24.29
CA LEU A 9 -58.68 20.35 24.79
C LEU A 9 -57.88 19.05 25.02
N ILE A 10 -58.51 18.06 25.63
CA ILE A 10 -57.89 16.74 25.87
C ILE A 10 -57.54 16.05 24.55
N LYS A 11 -58.39 16.12 23.51
CA LYS A 11 -58.06 15.58 22.20
C LYS A 11 -56.89 16.31 21.53
N MET A 12 -56.80 17.64 21.67
CA MET A 12 -55.66 18.40 21.12
C MET A 12 -54.36 18.11 21.86
N VAL A 13 -54.39 17.96 23.19
CA VAL A 13 -53.20 17.62 23.98
C VAL A 13 -52.73 16.17 23.70
N VAL A 14 -53.66 15.23 23.53
CA VAL A 14 -53.29 13.84 23.18
C VAL A 14 -52.75 13.74 21.77
N ILE A 15 -53.26 14.54 20.83
CA ILE A 15 -52.72 14.58 19.45
C ILE A 15 -51.33 15.25 19.42
N SER A 16 -51.10 16.29 20.24
CA SER A 16 -49.75 16.89 20.32
C SER A 16 -48.75 16.02 21.08
N LEU A 17 -49.19 15.19 22.04
CA LEU A 17 -48.32 14.22 22.72
C LEU A 17 -47.98 13.01 21.86
N LEU A 18 -48.85 12.62 20.91
CA LEU A 18 -48.60 11.53 19.98
C LEU A 18 -47.72 11.95 18.78
N LEU A 19 -47.55 13.25 18.52
CA LEU A 19 -46.65 13.76 17.50
C LEU A 19 -45.23 14.01 18.01
N SER A 20 -44.97 13.86 19.31
CA SER A 20 -43.63 13.97 19.89
C SER A 20 -42.96 12.61 20.11
N ILE A 21 -43.42 11.56 19.48
CA ILE A 21 -42.58 10.39 19.24
C ILE A 21 -41.58 10.82 18.18
N THR A 22 -40.47 11.38 18.65
CA THR A 22 -39.25 11.49 17.82
C THR A 22 -38.91 10.09 17.36
N LEU A 23 -39.27 9.79 16.12
CA LEU A 23 -38.61 8.70 15.40
C LEU A 23 -37.12 8.89 15.63
N PRO A 24 -36.39 7.87 16.07
CA PRO A 24 -34.95 7.98 16.04
C PRO A 24 -34.59 8.43 14.63
N ILE A 25 -34.02 9.63 14.53
CA ILE A 25 -33.37 10.05 13.30
C ILE A 25 -32.24 9.04 13.19
N PHE A 26 -32.50 7.92 12.51
CA PHE A 26 -31.43 7.16 11.95
C PHE A 26 -30.70 8.16 11.05
N GLY A 27 -29.62 8.73 11.57
CA GLY A 27 -28.76 9.58 10.77
C GLY A 27 -28.52 8.78 9.49
N LYS A 28 -28.83 9.38 8.34
CA LYS A 28 -28.50 8.73 7.07
C LYS A 28 -27.05 8.30 7.19
N PRO A 29 -26.73 7.02 6.94
CA PRO A 29 -25.35 6.60 7.00
C PRO A 29 -24.57 7.54 6.10
N GLN A 30 -23.66 8.31 6.70
CA GLN A 30 -22.85 9.25 5.97
C GLN A 30 -21.84 8.41 5.23
N ALA A 31 -21.98 8.34 3.90
CA ALA A 31 -21.01 7.67 3.07
C ALA A 31 -19.64 8.32 3.31
N ARG A 32 -18.72 7.55 3.88
CA ARG A 32 -17.34 7.98 4.02
C ARG A 32 -16.65 7.61 2.71
N VAL A 33 -16.10 8.61 2.04
CA VAL A 33 -15.23 8.36 0.88
C VAL A 33 -14.03 7.60 1.41
N VAL A 34 -13.87 6.35 0.97
CA VAL A 34 -12.63 5.61 1.24
C VAL A 34 -11.56 6.27 0.40
N GLU A 35 -10.58 6.84 1.04
CA GLU A 35 -9.39 7.26 0.33
C GLU A 35 -8.78 6.02 -0.32
N GLU A 36 -8.50 6.10 -1.61
CA GLU A 36 -7.83 5.02 -2.34
C GLU A 36 -6.51 4.69 -1.62
N PRO A 37 -6.17 3.39 -1.49
CA PRO A 37 -4.92 3.00 -0.85
C PRO A 37 -3.73 3.56 -1.64
N ARG A 38 -2.93 4.40 -1.01
CA ARG A 38 -1.83 5.11 -1.66
C ARG A 38 -0.49 4.50 -1.27
N VAL A 39 0.29 4.13 -2.26
CA VAL A 39 1.62 3.54 -2.10
C VAL A 39 2.64 4.38 -2.84
N ILE A 40 3.76 4.69 -2.18
CA ILE A 40 4.94 5.22 -2.85
C ILE A 40 5.87 4.05 -3.15
N LEU A 41 6.19 3.85 -4.43
CA LEU A 41 7.19 2.91 -4.88
C LEU A 41 8.48 3.66 -5.25
N ASP A 42 9.55 3.31 -4.57
CA ASP A 42 10.85 3.90 -4.85
C ASP A 42 11.52 3.22 -6.05
N LEU A 43 11.75 3.98 -7.10
CA LEU A 43 12.65 3.56 -8.16
C LEU A 43 14.08 3.72 -7.66
N ALA A 44 14.62 2.66 -7.07
CA ALA A 44 15.88 2.65 -6.36
C ALA A 44 17.04 3.19 -7.19
N HIS A 45 18.03 3.71 -6.49
CA HIS A 45 19.23 4.33 -7.09
C HIS A 45 18.94 5.56 -7.94
N ARG A 46 19.95 6.01 -8.72
CA ARG A 46 19.94 7.24 -9.50
C ARG A 46 19.87 8.49 -8.64
N ASP A 47 20.60 8.48 -7.53
CA ASP A 47 20.82 9.69 -6.72
C ASP A 47 21.61 10.73 -7.51
N SER A 48 22.44 10.26 -8.45
CA SER A 48 23.04 11.01 -9.53
C SER A 48 22.82 10.29 -10.86
N ILE A 49 23.17 10.94 -11.97
CA ILE A 49 23.01 10.34 -13.31
C ILE A 49 23.80 9.02 -13.47
N ASN A 50 24.89 8.87 -12.74
CA ASN A 50 25.79 7.72 -12.81
C ASN A 50 25.55 6.66 -11.73
N ASP A 51 24.63 6.90 -10.78
CA ASP A 51 24.31 5.93 -9.74
C ASP A 51 23.46 4.78 -10.32
N VAL A 52 24.09 3.63 -10.39
CA VAL A 52 23.48 2.37 -10.89
C VAL A 52 23.30 1.31 -9.79
N GLY A 53 23.64 1.65 -8.54
CA GLY A 53 23.69 0.70 -7.45
C GLY A 53 24.85 -0.28 -7.56
N ALA A 54 24.71 -1.45 -6.95
CA ALA A 54 25.67 -2.51 -7.09
C ALA A 54 25.74 -2.99 -8.57
N SER A 55 26.93 -3.41 -8.97
CA SER A 55 27.17 -3.91 -10.32
C SER A 55 27.94 -5.23 -10.26
N TYR A 56 27.58 -6.15 -11.13
CA TYR A 56 28.27 -7.42 -11.32
C TYR A 56 28.24 -7.81 -12.79
N GLU A 57 29.42 -7.98 -13.40
CA GLU A 57 29.56 -8.20 -14.84
C GLU A 57 28.84 -7.12 -15.66
N GLN A 58 27.86 -7.49 -16.51
CA GLN A 58 27.06 -6.58 -17.33
C GLN A 58 25.79 -6.08 -16.63
N TRP A 59 25.49 -6.57 -15.44
CA TRP A 59 24.24 -6.24 -14.73
C TRP A 59 24.43 -5.14 -13.70
N ASN A 60 23.46 -4.23 -13.64
CA ASN A 60 23.34 -3.21 -12.62
C ASN A 60 22.10 -3.44 -11.77
N GLU A 61 22.22 -3.26 -10.49
CA GLU A 61 21.10 -3.37 -9.53
C GLU A 61 19.91 -2.53 -9.96
N ARG A 62 20.13 -1.24 -10.19
CA ARG A 62 19.10 -0.29 -10.60
C ARG A 62 18.22 -0.83 -11.74
N ASP A 63 18.84 -1.38 -12.76
CA ASP A 63 18.15 -1.79 -13.99
C ASP A 63 17.27 -3.02 -13.74
N ILE A 64 17.70 -3.92 -12.86
CA ILE A 64 16.95 -5.12 -12.47
C ILE A 64 15.78 -4.74 -11.55
N VAL A 65 16.06 -4.04 -10.44
CA VAL A 65 15.06 -3.80 -9.41
C VAL A 65 13.99 -2.81 -9.83
N ASN A 66 14.32 -1.84 -10.70
CA ASN A 66 13.33 -0.89 -11.19
C ASN A 66 12.31 -1.55 -12.14
N GLN A 67 12.73 -2.56 -12.93
CA GLN A 67 11.77 -3.35 -13.73
C GLN A 67 10.79 -4.11 -12.84
N ILE A 68 11.28 -4.71 -11.76
CA ILE A 68 10.42 -5.40 -10.78
C ILE A 68 9.49 -4.41 -10.09
N THR A 69 10.01 -3.25 -9.68
CA THR A 69 9.23 -2.18 -9.03
C THR A 69 8.08 -1.69 -9.92
N LEU A 70 8.33 -1.49 -11.22
CA LEU A 70 7.28 -1.11 -12.16
C LEU A 70 6.19 -2.19 -12.27
N LYS A 71 6.58 -3.47 -12.34
CA LYS A 71 5.63 -4.59 -12.36
C LYS A 71 4.80 -4.69 -11.07
N VAL A 72 5.38 -4.39 -9.90
CA VAL A 72 4.64 -4.26 -8.63
C VAL A 72 3.61 -3.14 -8.76
N GLY A 73 4.02 -1.98 -9.28
CA GLY A 73 3.12 -0.84 -9.47
C GLY A 73 1.95 -1.16 -10.38
N ASP A 74 2.19 -1.81 -11.52
CA ASP A 74 1.11 -2.23 -12.44
C ASP A 74 0.10 -3.14 -11.75
N LYS A 75 0.58 -4.10 -10.93
CA LYS A 75 -0.30 -5.01 -10.19
C LYS A 75 -1.13 -4.28 -9.13
N LEU A 76 -0.54 -3.32 -8.42
CA LEU A 76 -1.24 -2.50 -7.43
C LEU A 76 -2.29 -1.60 -8.09
N LEU A 77 -1.95 -0.92 -9.20
CA LEU A 77 -2.89 -0.10 -9.99
C LEU A 77 -4.10 -0.91 -10.44
N ASN A 78 -3.87 -2.13 -10.95
CA ASN A 78 -4.94 -3.04 -11.37
C ASN A 78 -5.82 -3.53 -10.21
N ASN A 79 -5.38 -3.37 -8.96
CA ASN A 79 -6.13 -3.70 -7.76
C ASN A 79 -6.66 -2.45 -7.01
N GLY A 80 -6.73 -1.30 -7.68
CA GLY A 80 -7.37 -0.09 -7.17
C GLY A 80 -6.51 0.74 -6.21
N PHE A 81 -5.21 0.51 -6.20
CA PHE A 81 -4.26 1.36 -5.47
C PHE A 81 -3.88 2.58 -6.29
N THR A 82 -3.62 3.69 -5.63
CA THR A 82 -2.90 4.83 -6.21
C THR A 82 -1.41 4.63 -5.98
N VAL A 83 -0.63 4.65 -7.05
CA VAL A 83 0.82 4.46 -7.01
C VAL A 83 1.53 5.75 -7.39
N THR A 84 2.44 6.19 -6.53
CA THR A 84 3.36 7.29 -6.79
C THR A 84 4.77 6.74 -6.88
N TYR A 85 5.48 7.01 -7.98
CA TYR A 85 6.90 6.69 -8.08
C TYR A 85 7.74 7.86 -7.59
N THR A 86 8.87 7.57 -6.92
CA THR A 86 9.75 8.62 -6.38
C THR A 86 10.39 9.48 -7.45
N ARG A 87 10.51 8.98 -8.67
CA ARG A 87 11.09 9.68 -9.83
C ARG A 87 10.59 9.09 -11.16
N GLU A 88 10.88 9.76 -12.24
CA GLU A 88 10.86 9.15 -13.58
C GLU A 88 12.10 8.26 -13.77
N LEU A 89 12.02 7.26 -14.65
CA LEU A 89 13.10 6.27 -14.83
C LEU A 89 14.47 6.89 -15.14
N ASP A 90 14.48 7.90 -15.97
CA ASP A 90 15.70 8.53 -16.49
C ASP A 90 16.13 9.79 -15.71
N LYS A 91 15.36 10.21 -14.71
CA LYS A 91 15.67 11.42 -13.90
C LYS A 91 16.26 11.04 -12.55
N PRO A 92 17.31 11.73 -12.11
CA PRO A 92 17.87 11.53 -10.79
C PRO A 92 17.00 12.16 -9.71
N ILE A 93 17.03 11.59 -8.52
CA ILE A 93 16.49 12.15 -7.29
C ILE A 93 17.40 11.83 -6.13
N SER A 94 17.82 12.84 -5.37
CA SER A 94 18.65 12.62 -4.20
C SER A 94 17.90 11.92 -3.07
N ILE A 95 18.62 11.35 -2.10
CA ILE A 95 18.04 10.77 -0.87
C ILE A 95 17.15 11.80 -0.16
N ASN A 96 17.60 13.05 -0.02
CA ASN A 96 16.78 14.11 0.57
C ASN A 96 15.54 14.43 -0.28
N GLY A 97 15.64 14.29 -1.60
CA GLY A 97 14.51 14.46 -2.51
C GLY A 97 13.42 13.40 -2.26
N ARG A 98 13.81 12.14 -2.02
CA ARG A 98 12.89 11.07 -1.64
C ARG A 98 12.17 11.36 -0.32
N VAL A 99 12.92 11.79 0.70
CA VAL A 99 12.34 12.19 2.00
C VAL A 99 11.39 13.37 1.85
N ASN A 100 11.78 14.39 1.07
CA ASN A 100 10.92 15.56 0.83
C ASN A 100 9.62 15.17 0.07
N LEU A 101 9.70 14.25 -0.87
CA LEU A 101 8.51 13.74 -1.56
C LEU A 101 7.54 13.08 -0.57
N THR A 102 8.02 12.24 0.34
CA THR A 102 7.18 11.57 1.34
C THR A 102 6.56 12.56 2.32
N ASN A 103 7.26 13.64 2.68
CA ASN A 103 6.73 14.67 3.57
C ASN A 103 5.60 15.50 2.93
N ASN A 104 5.47 15.48 1.60
CA ASN A 104 4.49 16.25 0.83
C ASN A 104 3.47 15.37 0.09
N THR A 105 3.43 14.08 0.39
CA THR A 105 2.53 13.11 -0.26
C THR A 105 1.85 12.26 0.79
N ASP A 106 0.54 12.14 0.73
CA ASP A 106 -0.18 11.16 1.56
C ASP A 106 0.07 9.75 1.02
N TYR A 107 0.49 8.85 1.90
CA TYR A 107 0.72 7.45 1.56
C TYR A 107 0.49 6.54 2.77
N TRP A 108 0.12 5.30 2.49
CA TRP A 108 0.01 4.24 3.49
C TRP A 108 1.31 3.45 3.63
N LEU A 109 2.03 3.23 2.52
CA LEU A 109 3.27 2.46 2.46
C LEU A 109 4.28 3.14 1.53
N TYR A 110 5.53 3.22 1.97
CA TYR A 110 6.69 3.47 1.11
C TYR A 110 7.49 2.19 0.96
N LEU A 111 7.70 1.75 -0.28
CA LEU A 111 8.45 0.53 -0.58
C LEU A 111 9.60 0.82 -1.53
N SER A 112 10.81 0.39 -1.15
CA SER A 112 12.01 0.39 -1.98
C SER A 112 12.46 -1.05 -2.21
N ILE A 113 12.79 -1.41 -3.44
CA ILE A 113 13.28 -2.74 -3.82
C ILE A 113 14.72 -2.61 -4.28
N HIS A 114 15.59 -3.42 -3.70
CA HIS A 114 17.04 -3.43 -3.89
C HIS A 114 17.55 -4.84 -4.16
N ALA A 115 18.79 -4.93 -4.62
CA ALA A 115 19.54 -6.17 -4.74
C ALA A 115 20.88 -6.03 -4.03
N ASN A 116 21.07 -6.83 -3.00
CA ASN A 116 22.26 -6.81 -2.17
C ASN A 116 23.53 -7.17 -2.95
N SER A 117 24.67 -6.79 -2.43
CA SER A 117 25.99 -7.19 -2.91
C SER A 117 26.97 -7.27 -1.74
N ASN A 118 27.99 -8.08 -1.87
CA ASN A 118 29.10 -8.11 -0.91
C ASN A 118 30.44 -8.37 -1.58
N ASP A 119 31.49 -7.80 -1.02
CA ASP A 119 32.86 -7.89 -1.53
C ASP A 119 33.60 -9.17 -1.05
N GLY A 120 32.90 -10.11 -0.43
CA GLY A 120 33.51 -11.33 0.10
C GLY A 120 33.92 -12.33 -0.96
N ALA A 121 34.86 -13.20 -0.63
CA ALA A 121 35.31 -14.30 -1.49
C ALA A 121 34.18 -15.30 -1.87
N LYS A 122 33.06 -15.28 -1.15
CA LYS A 122 31.81 -15.94 -1.51
C LYS A 122 30.72 -14.89 -1.58
N ALA A 123 30.00 -14.87 -2.69
CA ALA A 123 28.79 -14.07 -2.78
C ALA A 123 27.83 -14.41 -1.64
N GLY A 124 27.22 -13.39 -1.02
CA GLY A 124 26.08 -13.58 -0.14
C GLY A 124 24.93 -14.23 -0.90
N THR A 125 23.92 -14.70 -0.20
CA THR A 125 22.69 -15.23 -0.80
C THR A 125 21.49 -14.91 0.07
N GLY A 126 20.33 -14.76 -0.56
CA GLY A 126 19.05 -14.67 0.08
C GLY A 126 18.48 -13.28 0.19
N VAL A 127 17.35 -13.19 0.89
CA VAL A 127 16.51 -12.00 1.00
C VAL A 127 16.54 -11.44 2.41
N GLU A 128 16.48 -10.12 2.53
CA GLU A 128 16.35 -9.42 3.81
C GLU A 128 15.52 -8.14 3.66
N ALA A 129 15.07 -7.56 4.75
CA ALA A 129 14.29 -6.33 4.74
C ALA A 129 14.68 -5.41 5.88
N PHE A 130 14.56 -4.11 5.63
CA PHE A 130 14.77 -3.04 6.60
C PHE A 130 13.50 -2.22 6.66
N SER A 131 12.82 -2.21 7.82
CA SER A 131 11.50 -1.61 7.94
C SER A 131 11.45 -0.56 9.03
N ASN A 132 10.69 0.51 8.77
CA ASN A 132 10.31 1.52 9.73
C ASN A 132 8.78 1.54 9.83
N GLY A 133 8.22 0.71 10.71
CA GLY A 133 6.78 0.55 10.94
C GLY A 133 6.13 -0.68 10.28
N GLU A 134 6.57 -1.13 9.11
CA GLU A 134 5.92 -2.20 8.34
C GLU A 134 6.65 -3.56 8.42
N TRP A 135 7.08 -3.93 9.62
CA TRP A 135 7.85 -5.16 9.82
C TRP A 135 7.10 -6.45 9.43
N SER A 136 5.82 -6.57 9.80
CA SER A 136 5.02 -7.77 9.52
C SER A 136 4.84 -8.00 8.02
N LEU A 137 4.53 -6.94 7.26
CA LEU A 137 4.43 -6.99 5.81
C LEU A 137 5.74 -7.44 5.17
N SER A 138 6.84 -6.79 5.52
CA SER A 138 8.17 -7.14 5.01
C SER A 138 8.52 -8.59 5.30
N ASN A 139 8.27 -9.05 6.52
CA ASN A 139 8.56 -10.43 6.93
C ASN A 139 7.72 -11.46 6.14
N ASN A 140 6.46 -11.15 5.83
CA ASN A 140 5.61 -12.01 5.01
C ASN A 140 6.12 -12.10 3.57
N ILE A 141 6.51 -10.96 2.98
CA ILE A 141 7.13 -10.94 1.64
C ILE A 141 8.37 -11.83 1.60
N LEU A 142 9.27 -11.70 2.60
CA LEU A 142 10.48 -12.52 2.66
C LEU A 142 10.17 -14.01 2.81
N ASN A 143 9.16 -14.38 3.61
CA ASN A 143 8.73 -15.77 3.76
C ASN A 143 8.23 -16.34 2.44
N ASP A 144 7.41 -15.57 1.69
CA ASP A 144 6.84 -16.02 0.44
C ASP A 144 7.91 -16.13 -0.66
N LEU A 145 8.87 -15.18 -0.72
CA LEU A 145 10.02 -15.28 -1.63
C LEU A 145 10.90 -16.49 -1.31
N GLN A 146 11.15 -16.75 -0.02
CA GLN A 146 11.88 -17.95 0.43
C GLN A 146 11.13 -19.22 0.00
N SER A 147 9.83 -19.29 0.26
CA SER A 147 9.00 -20.47 -0.04
C SER A 147 8.91 -20.76 -1.53
N GLU A 148 8.77 -19.72 -2.35
CA GLU A 148 8.61 -19.85 -3.80
C GLU A 148 9.93 -20.24 -4.51
N PHE A 149 11.03 -19.62 -4.11
CA PHE A 149 12.29 -19.72 -4.85
C PHE A 149 13.39 -20.48 -4.14
N GLY A 150 13.18 -20.90 -2.89
CA GLY A 150 14.24 -21.51 -2.08
C GLY A 150 15.36 -20.55 -1.67
N LEU A 151 15.09 -19.23 -1.71
CA LEU A 151 16.05 -18.21 -1.27
C LEU A 151 16.28 -18.30 0.24
N VAL A 152 17.47 -17.99 0.69
CA VAL A 152 17.78 -17.93 2.12
C VAL A 152 17.13 -16.68 2.70
N LYS A 153 16.24 -16.84 3.68
CA LYS A 153 15.77 -15.72 4.46
C LYS A 153 16.82 -15.34 5.51
N ARG A 154 17.35 -14.15 5.39
CA ARG A 154 18.33 -13.62 6.32
C ARG A 154 17.61 -12.99 7.52
N SER A 155 18.25 -13.00 8.69
CA SER A 155 17.76 -12.22 9.83
C SER A 155 18.01 -10.74 9.52
N SER A 156 16.94 -9.96 9.45
CA SER A 156 17.09 -8.51 9.28
C SER A 156 17.50 -7.89 10.60
N PRO A 157 18.64 -7.21 10.67
CA PRO A 157 18.93 -6.36 11.81
C PRO A 157 17.95 -5.18 11.82
N ILE A 158 17.62 -4.70 13.01
CA ILE A 158 16.76 -3.53 13.23
C ILE A 158 17.38 -2.21 12.67
N ALA A 159 18.57 -2.29 12.08
CA ALA A 159 19.29 -1.15 11.51
C ALA A 159 18.74 -0.81 10.11
N THR A 160 17.71 0.01 10.09
CA THR A 160 17.22 0.60 8.83
C THR A 160 18.30 1.49 8.19
N PRO A 161 18.49 1.42 6.86
CA PRO A 161 19.31 2.38 6.13
C PRO A 161 18.96 3.82 6.49
N TYR A 162 19.94 4.73 6.38
CA TYR A 162 19.82 6.10 6.88
C TYR A 162 18.55 6.82 6.40
N TYR A 163 18.17 6.68 5.14
CA TYR A 163 17.01 7.39 4.60
C TYR A 163 15.66 6.78 5.05
N ASN A 164 15.55 5.46 5.21
CA ASN A 164 14.34 4.81 5.70
C ASN A 164 13.95 5.24 7.12
N ARG A 165 14.93 5.63 7.96
CA ARG A 165 14.66 6.16 9.30
C ARG A 165 13.86 7.45 9.28
N ASN A 166 13.94 8.20 8.19
CA ASN A 166 13.26 9.48 8.01
C ASN A 166 11.96 9.35 7.22
N ILE A 167 11.57 8.12 6.81
CA ILE A 167 10.36 7.83 6.07
C ILE A 167 9.52 6.86 6.93
N ALA A 168 8.38 7.34 7.42
CA ALA A 168 7.48 6.50 8.20
C ALA A 168 6.83 5.42 7.32
N ASN A 169 6.38 4.33 7.92
CA ASN A 169 5.70 3.22 7.23
C ASN A 169 6.46 2.77 5.97
N SER A 170 7.77 2.62 6.11
CA SER A 170 8.64 2.28 5.00
C SER A 170 9.23 0.88 5.12
N SER A 171 9.47 0.26 3.98
CA SER A 171 10.24 -0.97 3.85
C SER A 171 11.23 -0.87 2.69
N LEU A 172 12.46 -1.32 2.93
CA LEU A 172 13.45 -1.61 1.91
C LEU A 172 13.63 -3.13 1.87
N LEU A 173 13.43 -3.71 0.70
CA LEU A 173 13.59 -5.15 0.45
C LEU A 173 14.87 -5.37 -0.35
N GLU A 174 15.76 -6.21 0.16
CA GLU A 174 16.87 -6.81 -0.58
C GLU A 174 16.42 -8.18 -1.08
N ILE A 175 16.09 -8.27 -2.36
CA ILE A 175 15.40 -9.46 -2.93
C ILE A 175 16.34 -10.54 -3.43
N GLY A 176 17.64 -10.41 -3.20
CA GLY A 176 18.70 -11.34 -3.57
C GLY A 176 20.03 -10.62 -3.70
N PHE A 177 21.10 -11.36 -3.93
CA PHE A 177 22.44 -10.81 -4.16
C PHE A 177 22.76 -10.77 -5.66
N ILE A 178 23.10 -9.58 -6.17
CA ILE A 178 23.41 -9.41 -7.60
C ILE A 178 24.66 -10.19 -8.03
N ASN A 179 25.61 -10.37 -7.13
CA ASN A 179 26.84 -11.14 -7.38
C ASN A 179 26.71 -12.64 -7.03
N ASN A 180 25.52 -13.14 -6.72
CA ASN A 180 25.23 -14.55 -6.56
C ASN A 180 24.45 -15.07 -7.78
N ASP A 181 24.96 -16.11 -8.45
CA ASP A 181 24.38 -16.61 -9.70
C ASP A 181 22.94 -17.12 -9.53
N PHE A 182 22.66 -17.81 -8.43
CA PHE A 182 21.33 -18.33 -8.14
C PHE A 182 20.31 -17.20 -7.91
N ASP A 183 20.65 -16.28 -7.00
CA ASP A 183 19.78 -15.14 -6.67
C ASP A 183 19.55 -14.24 -7.89
N ARG A 184 20.64 -13.94 -8.62
CA ARG A 184 20.59 -13.10 -9.82
C ARG A 184 19.74 -13.73 -10.91
N ASN A 185 19.89 -15.05 -11.15
CA ASN A 185 19.06 -15.74 -12.13
C ASN A 185 17.56 -15.62 -11.80
N ILE A 186 17.17 -15.74 -10.54
CA ILE A 186 15.79 -15.54 -10.10
C ILE A 186 15.35 -14.09 -10.40
N MET A 187 16.14 -13.09 -10.02
CA MET A 187 15.83 -11.67 -10.25
C MET A 187 15.73 -11.32 -11.75
N LEU A 188 16.44 -12.03 -12.62
CA LEU A 188 16.40 -11.79 -14.06
C LEU A 188 15.23 -12.52 -14.75
N THR A 189 14.92 -13.75 -14.31
CA THR A 189 13.99 -14.63 -15.04
C THR A 189 12.60 -14.73 -14.41
N GLN A 190 12.44 -14.35 -13.13
CA GLN A 190 11.20 -14.49 -12.36
C GLN A 190 10.59 -13.17 -11.92
N GLN A 191 10.86 -12.08 -12.63
CA GLN A 191 10.43 -10.73 -12.26
C GLN A 191 8.93 -10.61 -12.03
N ASP A 192 8.09 -11.21 -12.89
CA ASP A 192 6.64 -11.16 -12.76
C ASP A 192 6.15 -11.91 -11.52
N LYS A 193 6.79 -13.02 -11.17
CA LYS A 193 6.43 -13.81 -9.99
C LYS A 193 6.87 -13.10 -8.71
N ILE A 194 8.07 -12.51 -8.69
CA ILE A 194 8.55 -11.66 -7.59
C ILE A 194 7.58 -10.50 -7.37
N ALA A 195 7.22 -9.78 -8.44
CA ALA A 195 6.29 -8.67 -8.38
C ALA A 195 4.89 -9.10 -7.90
N GLN A 196 4.43 -10.29 -8.30
CA GLN A 196 3.14 -10.83 -7.83
C GLN A 196 3.16 -11.08 -6.32
N ILE A 197 4.20 -11.75 -5.82
CA ILE A 197 4.35 -12.03 -4.38
C ILE A 197 4.34 -10.73 -3.58
N ILE A 198 5.10 -9.72 -4.02
CA ILE A 198 5.16 -8.43 -3.32
C ILE A 198 3.80 -7.75 -3.33
N ALA A 199 3.14 -7.65 -4.49
CA ALA A 199 1.85 -6.99 -4.63
C ALA A 199 0.75 -7.71 -3.83
N ASP A 200 0.69 -9.04 -3.86
CA ASP A 200 -0.30 -9.83 -3.11
C ASP A 200 -0.18 -9.61 -1.60
N ASN A 201 1.05 -9.56 -1.08
CA ASN A 201 1.28 -9.28 0.32
C ASN A 201 0.85 -7.85 0.71
N ILE A 202 1.13 -6.85 -0.13
CA ILE A 202 0.70 -5.46 0.08
C ILE A 202 -0.83 -5.38 0.11
N ILE A 203 -1.51 -5.98 -0.87
CA ILE A 203 -2.97 -6.01 -0.96
C ILE A 203 -3.59 -6.70 0.24
N LYS A 204 -3.06 -7.86 0.62
CA LYS A 204 -3.51 -8.65 1.77
C LYS A 204 -3.36 -7.88 3.08
N ASP A 205 -2.19 -7.25 3.31
CA ASP A 205 -1.91 -6.49 4.52
C ASP A 205 -2.79 -5.23 4.61
N TYR A 206 -2.96 -4.50 3.50
CA TYR A 206 -3.86 -3.36 3.44
C TYR A 206 -5.30 -3.78 3.79
N ASN A 207 -5.82 -4.82 3.14
CA ASN A 207 -7.17 -5.31 3.38
C ASN A 207 -7.37 -5.79 4.82
N ALA A 208 -6.38 -6.46 5.42
CA ALA A 208 -6.45 -6.91 6.81
C ALA A 208 -6.50 -5.73 7.81
N LYS A 209 -5.76 -4.67 7.56
CA LYS A 209 -5.74 -3.45 8.40
C LYS A 209 -6.99 -2.58 8.23
N HIS A 210 -7.73 -2.76 7.13
CA HIS A 210 -8.93 -1.98 6.79
C HIS A 210 -10.19 -2.86 6.67
N SER A 211 -10.16 -4.09 7.22
CA SER A 211 -11.24 -5.10 7.12
C SER A 211 -12.56 -4.67 7.79
N ASP A 212 -12.51 -3.74 8.75
CA ASP A 212 -13.72 -3.21 9.41
C ASP A 212 -14.50 -2.25 8.49
N SER A 213 -13.96 -1.95 7.33
CA SER A 213 -14.58 -1.11 6.31
C SER A 213 -15.36 -2.00 5.33
N LYS A 214 -16.65 -2.24 5.60
CA LYS A 214 -17.51 -2.93 4.62
C LYS A 214 -17.68 -2.05 3.39
N VAL A 215 -17.09 -2.43 2.27
CA VAL A 215 -17.37 -1.82 0.98
C VAL A 215 -18.77 -2.27 0.54
N VAL A 216 -19.73 -1.38 0.53
CA VAL A 216 -21.04 -1.61 -0.08
C VAL A 216 -21.06 -0.84 -1.38
N THR A 217 -21.11 -1.55 -2.49
CA THR A 217 -21.37 -0.93 -3.79
C THR A 217 -22.87 -0.65 -3.87
N GLN A 218 -23.25 0.60 -3.82
CA GLN A 218 -24.64 1.01 -4.04
C GLN A 218 -24.74 1.56 -5.45
N GLU A 219 -25.59 0.94 -6.26
CA GLU A 219 -26.00 1.51 -7.54
C GLU A 219 -27.03 2.60 -7.30
N LEU A 220 -26.67 3.83 -7.61
CA LEU A 220 -27.64 4.92 -7.64
C LEU A 220 -28.18 5.04 -9.05
N SER A 221 -29.47 4.74 -9.22
CA SER A 221 -30.15 5.07 -10.47
C SER A 221 -30.36 6.59 -10.52
N MET A 222 -29.80 7.23 -11.50
CA MET A 222 -30.09 8.62 -11.82
C MET A 222 -31.46 8.71 -12.56
N TYR A 223 -32.12 9.85 -12.48
CA TYR A 223 -33.46 10.09 -13.01
C TYR A 223 -33.59 9.91 -14.53
N ASP A 224 -32.47 9.76 -15.23
CA ASP A 224 -32.36 9.56 -16.68
C ASP A 224 -32.00 8.10 -17.08
N GLY A 225 -31.97 7.16 -16.13
CA GLY A 225 -31.66 5.76 -16.40
C GLY A 225 -30.16 5.44 -16.52
N ALA A 226 -29.28 6.41 -16.31
CA ALA A 226 -27.84 6.16 -16.22
C ALA A 226 -27.47 5.63 -14.83
N THR A 227 -26.80 4.50 -14.78
CA THR A 227 -26.27 3.90 -13.54
C THR A 227 -24.78 4.25 -13.43
N ILE A 228 -24.40 4.99 -12.39
CA ILE A 228 -23.00 5.22 -12.06
C ILE A 228 -22.66 4.33 -10.86
N PRO A 229 -21.74 3.38 -11.00
CA PRO A 229 -21.28 2.61 -9.85
C PRO A 229 -20.49 3.51 -8.90
N ILE A 230 -21.05 3.76 -7.74
CA ILE A 230 -20.35 4.45 -6.64
C ILE A 230 -19.93 3.40 -5.62
N LYS A 231 -18.62 3.28 -5.41
CA LYS A 231 -18.06 2.42 -4.38
C LYS A 231 -18.21 3.14 -3.04
N VAL A 232 -19.11 2.69 -2.18
CA VAL A 232 -19.35 3.27 -0.85
C VAL A 232 -18.88 2.26 0.19
N THR A 233 -18.04 2.70 1.12
CA THR A 233 -17.60 1.89 2.25
C THR A 233 -18.31 2.37 3.51
N TYR A 234 -18.91 1.44 4.26
CA TYR A 234 -19.48 1.69 5.58
C TYR A 234 -18.53 1.16 6.66
N TYR A 235 -18.34 1.91 7.72
CA TYR A 235 -17.60 1.55 8.92
C TYR A 235 -18.54 1.13 10.05
#